data_fe64078993cc17858d491a55ac42fedb
#
_entry.id   fe64078993cc17858d491a55ac42fedb
#
_cell.length_a   1.000
_cell.length_b   1.000
_cell.length_c   1.000
_cell.angle_alpha   90.00
_cell.angle_beta   90.00
_cell.angle_gamma   90.00
#
_symmetry.space_group_name_H-M   'P 1'
#
loop_
_entity.id
_entity.type
_entity.pdbx_description
1 polymer ?
#
loop_
_entity_poly.entity_id
_entity_poly.type
_entity_poly.pdbx_seq_one_letter_code
_entity_poly.pdbx_strand_id
1 'polypeptide(L)'
;EISECLVGSEMCIRDSSERIRLAKHAGMKIMELLEKNIKPRDIITPDSIYNALRVDMALGCSTNSMLHLPAIAHEAKAPITLDYANEISKETPNLCHLAPAGEHHVQDLYAAGGVQALMNELSKKNLLKLDTITATGKTLGENIKDCTVLDYNVIRPIDNPYSQTGGIAVLKGNLAPDGSVVKRSAVAKEMLQHEGPAKVYNSEEEAIEAIYTGKIEKGDVVVIRYEGPKGGPGMREMLSPTSAICGMGLDKDVALITCLLYTSPS
;
A
#
# COMPACT_ATOMS: atom_id res chain seq x y z
N GLU A 1 -17.82 6.69 -7.54
CA GLU A 1 -17.61 6.42 -6.10
C GLU A 1 -16.13 6.30 -5.73
N ILE A 2 -15.28 5.53 -6.44
CA ILE A 2 -13.85 5.45 -6.12
C ILE A 2 -13.14 6.79 -6.36
N SER A 3 -13.50 7.51 -7.40
CA SER A 3 -12.97 8.86 -7.66
C SER A 3 -13.47 9.90 -6.66
N GLU A 4 -14.67 9.76 -6.14
CA GLU A 4 -15.21 10.63 -5.08
C GLU A 4 -14.49 10.42 -3.74
N CYS A 5 -14.14 9.19 -3.38
CA CYS A 5 -13.35 8.91 -2.17
C CYS A 5 -11.93 9.48 -2.24
N LEU A 6 -11.26 9.37 -3.40
CA LEU A 6 -9.93 9.95 -3.60
C LEU A 6 -9.97 11.49 -3.64
N VAL A 7 -10.89 12.06 -4.37
CA VAL A 7 -11.05 13.52 -4.52
C VAL A 7 -11.57 14.14 -3.21
N GLY A 8 -12.51 13.51 -2.53
CA GLY A 8 -13.06 14.01 -1.27
C GLY A 8 -12.02 14.03 -0.15
N SER A 9 -11.25 12.97 0.04
CA SER A 9 -10.20 12.91 1.07
C SER A 9 -9.04 13.87 0.78
N GLU A 10 -8.63 14.02 -0.48
CA GLU A 10 -7.60 14.98 -0.86
C GLU A 10 -8.06 16.43 -0.69
N MET A 11 -9.30 16.77 -1.00
CA MET A 11 -9.84 18.11 -0.78
C MET A 11 -9.92 18.47 0.70
N CYS A 12 -10.41 17.60 1.56
CA CYS A 12 -10.46 17.84 3.01
C CYS A 12 -9.07 18.03 3.63
N ILE A 13 -8.06 17.31 3.15
CA ILE A 13 -6.68 17.46 3.61
C ILE A 13 -6.03 18.72 2.98
N ARG A 14 -6.31 19.01 1.71
CA ARG A 14 -5.64 20.05 0.93
C ARG A 14 -5.92 21.45 1.43
N ASP A 15 -7.14 21.76 1.85
CA ASP A 15 -7.61 23.12 2.15
C ASP A 15 -7.78 23.42 3.66
N SER A 16 -7.42 22.47 4.53
CA SER A 16 -7.52 22.70 5.96
C SER A 16 -6.44 23.65 6.46
N SER A 17 -6.81 24.52 7.40
CA SER A 17 -5.88 25.40 8.15
C SER A 17 -4.79 24.59 8.87
N GLU A 18 -5.10 23.36 9.24
CA GLU A 18 -4.17 22.41 9.86
C GLU A 18 -3.03 22.06 8.91
N ARG A 19 -3.30 21.78 7.63
CA ARG A 19 -2.27 21.47 6.63
C ARG A 19 -1.30 22.63 6.45
N ILE A 20 -1.81 23.88 6.41
CA ILE A 20 -0.93 25.07 6.32
C ILE A 20 -0.04 25.16 7.56
N ARG A 21 -0.59 24.89 8.73
CA ARG A 21 0.18 24.88 9.99
C ARG A 21 1.24 23.78 10.00
N LEU A 22 0.89 22.56 9.56
CA LEU A 22 1.82 21.45 9.43
C LEU A 22 2.94 21.74 8.44
N ALA A 23 2.65 22.37 7.29
CA ALA A 23 3.66 22.76 6.32
C ALA A 23 4.65 23.76 6.90
N LYS A 24 4.18 24.77 7.65
CA LYS A 24 5.06 25.72 8.35
C LYS A 24 5.92 25.04 9.41
N HIS A 25 5.31 24.15 10.20
CA HIS A 25 6.02 23.38 11.22
C HIS A 25 7.08 22.46 10.62
N ALA A 26 6.77 21.79 9.49
CA ALA A 26 7.74 20.98 8.77
C ALA A 26 8.93 21.80 8.24
N GLY A 27 8.66 23.02 7.72
CA GLY A 27 9.71 23.95 7.31
C GLY A 27 10.61 24.39 8.47
N MET A 28 10.06 24.62 9.66
CA MET A 28 10.86 24.90 10.85
C MET A 28 11.68 23.69 11.29
N LYS A 29 11.08 22.50 11.20
CA LYS A 29 11.72 21.24 11.60
C LYS A 29 12.92 20.89 10.73
N ILE A 30 12.88 21.16 9.42
CA ILE A 30 14.04 20.91 8.54
C ILE A 30 15.25 21.77 8.92
N MET A 31 15.03 23.00 9.43
CA MET A 31 16.12 23.84 9.93
C MET A 31 16.77 23.24 11.17
N GLU A 32 15.97 22.70 12.10
CA GLU A 32 16.52 22.00 13.27
C GLU A 32 17.35 20.76 12.88
N LEU A 33 16.89 19.99 11.87
CA LEU A 33 17.63 18.84 11.36
C LEU A 33 18.96 19.26 10.74
N LEU A 34 18.97 20.38 10.00
CA LEU A 34 20.19 20.95 9.41
C LEU A 34 21.18 21.35 10.49
N GLU A 35 20.74 22.08 11.53
CA GLU A 35 21.56 22.47 12.67
C GLU A 35 22.18 21.28 13.40
N LYS A 36 21.41 20.21 13.55
CA LYS A 36 21.85 18.94 14.16
C LYS A 36 22.65 18.05 13.21
N ASN A 37 22.86 18.48 11.96
CA ASN A 37 23.51 17.71 10.89
C ASN A 37 22.89 16.31 10.66
N ILE A 38 21.57 16.18 10.87
CA ILE A 38 20.83 14.93 10.60
C ILE A 38 20.49 14.91 9.10
N LYS A 39 21.01 13.92 8.40
CA LYS A 39 20.85 13.77 6.94
C LYS A 39 19.73 12.77 6.62
N PRO A 40 19.15 12.82 5.41
CA PRO A 40 18.14 11.82 4.99
C PRO A 40 18.61 10.37 5.14
N ARG A 41 19.90 10.09 4.91
CA ARG A 41 20.46 8.73 5.06
C ARG A 41 20.72 8.31 6.51
N ASP A 42 20.66 9.21 7.47
CA ASP A 42 20.67 8.87 8.89
C ASP A 42 19.27 8.42 9.35
N ILE A 43 18.24 8.88 8.63
CA ILE A 43 16.82 8.54 8.87
C ILE A 43 16.41 7.31 8.06
N ILE A 44 16.77 7.27 6.76
CA ILE A 44 16.41 6.14 5.88
C ILE A 44 17.49 5.07 5.97
N THR A 45 17.28 4.13 6.86
CA THR A 45 18.16 3.01 7.18
C THR A 45 17.45 1.68 6.92
N PRO A 46 18.15 0.53 6.92
CA PRO A 46 17.49 -0.78 6.84
C PRO A 46 16.38 -0.98 7.90
N ASP A 47 16.61 -0.49 9.12
CA ASP A 47 15.62 -0.61 10.20
C ASP A 47 14.41 0.30 10.01
N SER A 48 14.59 1.51 9.47
CA SER A 48 13.45 2.37 9.16
C SER A 48 12.64 1.86 7.96
N ILE A 49 13.28 1.26 6.96
CA ILE A 49 12.61 0.57 5.85
C ILE A 49 11.83 -0.67 6.37
N TYR A 50 12.43 -1.44 7.28
CA TYR A 50 11.73 -2.52 7.97
C TYR A 50 10.46 -2.01 8.67
N ASN A 51 10.56 -0.91 9.42
CA ASN A 51 9.41 -0.29 10.08
C ASN A 51 8.34 0.17 9.07
N ALA A 52 8.76 0.78 7.95
CA ALA A 52 7.84 1.21 6.90
C ALA A 52 7.07 0.03 6.30
N LEU A 53 7.75 -1.09 6.00
CA LEU A 53 7.11 -2.31 5.52
C LEU A 53 6.12 -2.89 6.55
N ARG A 54 6.47 -2.91 7.84
CA ARG A 54 5.57 -3.37 8.91
C ARG A 54 4.29 -2.52 8.96
N VAL A 55 4.43 -1.20 8.88
CA VAL A 55 3.28 -0.28 8.88
C VAL A 55 2.43 -0.45 7.62
N ASP A 56 3.07 -0.57 6.46
CA ASP A 56 2.42 -0.82 5.17
C ASP A 56 1.55 -2.09 5.20
N MET A 57 2.11 -3.19 5.72
CA MET A 57 1.41 -4.46 5.84
C MET A 57 0.25 -4.40 6.84
N ALA A 58 0.43 -3.71 7.97
CA ALA A 58 -0.58 -3.57 9.00
C ALA A 58 -1.76 -2.69 8.57
N LEU A 59 -1.50 -1.63 7.81
CA LEU A 59 -2.53 -0.76 7.23
C LEU A 59 -3.24 -1.42 6.04
N GLY A 60 -2.57 -2.32 5.32
CA GLY A 60 -3.05 -2.81 4.03
C GLY A 60 -3.05 -1.70 2.98
N CYS A 61 -1.91 -1.06 2.78
CA CYS A 61 -1.72 0.05 1.86
C CYS A 61 -1.90 -0.33 0.38
N SER A 62 -1.50 0.55 -0.51
CA SER A 62 -1.52 0.30 -1.95
C SER A 62 -0.36 -0.59 -2.38
N THR A 63 -0.55 -1.41 -3.41
CA THR A 63 0.54 -2.16 -4.07
C THR A 63 1.65 -1.25 -4.61
N ASN A 64 1.38 0.05 -4.80
CA ASN A 64 2.37 1.05 -5.19
C ASN A 64 3.54 1.15 -4.19
N SER A 65 3.32 0.83 -2.92
CA SER A 65 4.39 0.81 -1.91
C SER A 65 5.48 -0.21 -2.26
N MET A 66 5.12 -1.32 -2.91
CA MET A 66 6.08 -2.35 -3.33
C MET A 66 6.96 -1.92 -4.52
N LEU A 67 6.67 -0.80 -5.14
CA LEU A 67 7.55 -0.11 -6.09
C LEU A 67 8.36 0.98 -5.38
N HIS A 68 7.67 1.85 -4.65
CA HIS A 68 8.27 3.05 -4.08
C HIS A 68 9.23 2.76 -2.93
N LEU A 69 8.89 1.85 -2.03
CA LEU A 69 9.79 1.49 -0.92
C LEU A 69 11.10 0.84 -1.40
N PRO A 70 11.09 -0.13 -2.36
CA PRO A 70 12.33 -0.61 -2.96
C PRO A 70 13.15 0.47 -3.65
N ALA A 71 12.51 1.42 -4.36
CA ALA A 71 13.21 2.52 -5.02
C ALA A 71 13.87 3.46 -4.01
N ILE A 72 13.17 3.85 -2.94
CA ILE A 72 13.72 4.66 -1.85
C ILE A 72 14.86 3.93 -1.15
N ALA A 73 14.68 2.64 -0.86
CA ALA A 73 15.69 1.81 -0.22
C ALA A 73 16.95 1.67 -1.07
N HIS A 74 16.80 1.50 -2.39
CA HIS A 74 17.92 1.47 -3.33
C HIS A 74 18.73 2.77 -3.29
N GLU A 75 18.07 3.92 -3.41
CA GLU A 75 18.73 5.23 -3.35
C GLU A 75 19.39 5.50 -1.99
N ALA A 76 18.79 5.01 -0.92
CA ALA A 76 19.36 5.09 0.43
C ALA A 76 20.50 4.09 0.69
N LYS A 77 20.81 3.20 -0.27
CA LYS A 77 21.77 2.10 -0.13
C LYS A 77 21.40 1.08 0.96
N ALA A 78 20.11 0.88 1.15
CA ALA A 78 19.50 -0.10 2.05
C ALA A 78 18.53 -1.01 1.24
N PRO A 79 19.02 -1.71 0.18
CA PRO A 79 18.15 -2.38 -0.78
C PRO A 79 17.32 -3.47 -0.12
N ILE A 80 16.08 -3.63 -0.56
CA ILE A 80 15.16 -4.68 -0.17
C ILE A 80 14.67 -5.46 -1.38
N THR A 81 14.26 -6.70 -1.15
CA THR A 81 13.66 -7.57 -2.17
C THR A 81 12.17 -7.77 -1.90
N LEU A 82 11.42 -8.20 -2.91
CA LEU A 82 10.03 -8.60 -2.72
C LEU A 82 9.90 -9.80 -1.77
N ASP A 83 10.85 -10.72 -1.78
CA ASP A 83 10.86 -11.84 -0.84
C ASP A 83 10.96 -11.37 0.60
N TYR A 84 11.84 -10.41 0.88
CA TYR A 84 11.94 -9.80 2.21
C TYR A 84 10.63 -9.11 2.63
N ALA A 85 10.00 -8.35 1.72
CA ALA A 85 8.72 -7.73 1.99
C ALA A 85 7.63 -8.78 2.26
N ASN A 86 7.65 -9.92 1.54
CA ASN A 86 6.71 -11.01 1.74
C ASN A 86 6.90 -11.73 3.09
N GLU A 87 8.14 -11.90 3.55
CA GLU A 87 8.43 -12.43 4.89
C GLU A 87 7.88 -11.51 5.97
N ILE A 88 8.12 -10.20 5.85
CA ILE A 88 7.54 -9.20 6.75
C ILE A 88 6.01 -9.27 6.74
N SER A 89 5.39 -9.42 5.56
CA SER A 89 3.94 -9.55 5.45
C SER A 89 3.40 -10.76 6.20
N LYS A 90 4.07 -11.92 6.12
CA LYS A 90 3.63 -13.15 6.82
C LYS A 90 3.60 -13.00 8.34
N GLU A 91 4.44 -12.14 8.89
CA GLU A 91 4.61 -11.95 10.33
C GLU A 91 3.90 -10.70 10.87
N THR A 92 3.31 -9.88 10.00
CA THR A 92 2.67 -8.62 10.38
C THR A 92 1.17 -8.76 10.32
N PRO A 93 0.43 -8.61 11.43
CA PRO A 93 -1.03 -8.66 11.37
C PRO A 93 -1.59 -7.43 10.64
N ASN A 94 -2.68 -7.62 9.89
CA ASN A 94 -3.42 -6.54 9.28
C ASN A 94 -4.42 -5.97 10.29
N LEU A 95 -4.26 -4.69 10.65
CA LEU A 95 -5.02 -4.03 11.71
C LEU A 95 -6.09 -3.06 11.17
N CYS A 96 -6.04 -2.70 9.89
CA CYS A 96 -6.94 -1.73 9.29
C CYS A 96 -7.55 -2.25 8.00
N HIS A 97 -8.83 -1.93 7.78
CA HIS A 97 -9.52 -2.10 6.51
C HIS A 97 -10.02 -0.74 6.03
N LEU A 98 -9.15 -0.03 5.31
CA LEU A 98 -9.48 1.27 4.73
C LEU A 98 -10.03 1.11 3.32
N ALA A 99 -10.86 2.03 2.88
CA ALA A 99 -11.39 2.07 1.52
C ALA A 99 -10.24 2.01 0.47
N PRO A 100 -10.43 1.29 -0.63
CA PRO A 100 -11.62 0.55 -1.07
C PRO A 100 -11.78 -0.87 -0.49
N ALA A 101 -10.85 -1.35 0.36
CA ALA A 101 -10.89 -2.70 0.94
C ALA A 101 -11.88 -2.82 2.11
N GLY A 102 -12.31 -1.71 2.71
CA GLY A 102 -13.24 -1.61 3.83
C GLY A 102 -14.04 -0.33 3.80
N GLU A 103 -14.81 -0.10 4.85
CA GLU A 103 -15.75 1.02 4.96
C GLU A 103 -15.09 2.29 5.51
N HIS A 104 -13.96 2.18 6.20
CA HIS A 104 -13.29 3.31 6.82
C HIS A 104 -12.41 4.07 5.83
N HIS A 105 -12.31 5.38 6.01
CA HIS A 105 -11.48 6.28 5.21
C HIS A 105 -10.25 6.75 5.98
N VAL A 106 -9.33 7.46 5.31
CA VAL A 106 -8.12 8.01 5.96
C VAL A 106 -8.45 9.01 7.06
N GLN A 107 -9.59 9.73 6.96
CA GLN A 107 -10.09 10.61 8.01
C GLN A 107 -10.43 9.84 9.28
N ASP A 108 -11.07 8.67 9.14
CA ASP A 108 -11.40 7.80 10.27
C ASP A 108 -10.13 7.28 10.95
N LEU A 109 -9.14 6.88 10.13
CA LEU A 109 -7.81 6.50 10.64
C LEU A 109 -7.18 7.64 11.44
N TYR A 110 -7.24 8.87 10.92
CA TYR A 110 -6.72 10.04 11.63
C TYR A 110 -7.44 10.27 12.96
N ALA A 111 -8.77 10.21 12.95
CA ALA A 111 -9.60 10.37 14.15
C ALA A 111 -9.37 9.24 15.17
N ALA A 112 -9.06 8.03 14.71
CA ALA A 112 -8.75 6.88 15.55
C ALA A 112 -7.34 6.92 16.20
N GLY A 113 -6.55 7.96 15.94
CA GLY A 113 -5.21 8.16 16.47
C GLY A 113 -4.09 8.10 15.41
N GLY A 114 -4.45 7.84 14.16
CA GLY A 114 -3.56 7.89 13.00
C GLY A 114 -2.51 6.79 12.94
N VAL A 115 -1.57 6.96 12.04
CA VAL A 115 -0.46 6.01 11.82
C VAL A 115 0.39 5.84 13.08
N GLN A 116 0.55 6.89 13.88
CA GLN A 116 1.34 6.81 15.12
C GLN A 116 0.69 5.89 16.16
N ALA A 117 -0.63 5.92 16.29
CA ALA A 117 -1.35 4.99 17.17
C ALA A 117 -1.25 3.54 16.68
N LEU A 118 -1.34 3.30 15.36
CA LEU A 118 -1.09 1.99 14.77
C LEU A 118 0.34 1.51 15.04
N MET A 119 1.34 2.38 14.91
CA MET A 119 2.74 2.05 15.22
C MET A 119 2.91 1.69 16.71
N ASN A 120 2.24 2.43 17.60
CA ASN A 120 2.28 2.08 19.02
C ASN A 120 1.60 0.73 19.28
N GLU A 121 0.51 0.41 18.57
CA GLU A 121 -0.13 -0.90 18.65
C GLU A 121 0.80 -2.04 18.21
N LEU A 122 1.52 -1.87 17.08
CA LEU A 122 2.52 -2.82 16.59
C LEU A 122 3.70 -2.98 17.57
N SER A 123 4.10 -1.92 18.26
CA SER A 123 5.20 -1.95 19.21
C SER A 123 4.95 -2.87 20.41
N LYS A 124 3.69 -3.10 20.78
CA LYS A 124 3.31 -4.01 21.89
C LYS A 124 3.79 -5.46 21.69
N LYS A 125 4.00 -5.87 20.43
CA LYS A 125 4.56 -7.19 20.08
C LYS A 125 6.00 -7.11 19.55
N ASN A 126 6.71 -6.02 19.81
CA ASN A 126 8.08 -5.78 19.36
C ASN A 126 8.26 -5.90 17.83
N LEU A 127 7.22 -5.53 17.06
CA LEU A 127 7.24 -5.59 15.61
C LEU A 127 7.94 -4.39 14.96
N LEU A 128 8.39 -3.40 15.74
CA LEU A 128 9.07 -2.20 15.25
C LEU A 128 10.43 -2.01 15.90
N LYS A 129 11.36 -1.41 15.16
CA LYS A 129 12.66 -0.95 15.63
C LYS A 129 12.51 0.47 16.18
N LEU A 130 12.37 0.59 17.50
CA LEU A 130 11.98 1.86 18.15
C LEU A 130 13.13 2.89 18.23
N ASP A 131 14.38 2.46 18.09
CA ASP A 131 15.56 3.32 18.19
C ASP A 131 15.89 4.08 16.90
N THR A 132 15.13 3.85 15.82
CA THR A 132 15.34 4.53 14.53
C THR A 132 15.04 6.02 14.67
N ILE A 133 15.98 6.85 14.18
CA ILE A 133 15.79 8.31 14.11
C ILE A 133 14.74 8.65 13.04
N THR A 134 13.92 9.64 13.32
CA THR A 134 12.87 10.10 12.44
C THR A 134 13.07 11.54 12.00
N ALA A 135 12.24 12.02 11.07
CA ALA A 135 12.24 13.43 10.61
C ALA A 135 11.86 14.44 11.71
N THR A 136 11.47 14.00 12.89
CA THR A 136 11.29 14.89 14.05
C THR A 136 12.60 15.16 14.80
N GLY A 137 13.68 14.46 14.44
CA GLY A 137 14.95 14.50 15.17
C GLY A 137 14.93 13.75 16.50
N LYS A 138 13.89 12.92 16.70
CA LYS A 138 13.73 12.00 17.84
C LYS A 138 13.62 10.57 17.33
N THR A 139 13.73 9.60 18.22
CA THR A 139 13.52 8.21 17.88
C THR A 139 12.04 7.92 17.59
N LEU A 140 11.77 6.80 16.89
CA LEU A 140 10.41 6.35 16.66
C LEU A 140 9.69 6.10 17.99
N GLY A 141 10.35 5.41 18.93
CA GLY A 141 9.80 5.13 20.25
C GLY A 141 9.39 6.38 21.02
N GLU A 142 10.23 7.44 20.99
CA GLU A 142 9.88 8.73 21.62
C GLU A 142 8.66 9.38 20.99
N ASN A 143 8.48 9.22 19.67
CA ASN A 143 7.35 9.82 18.97
C ASN A 143 6.03 9.11 19.21
N ILE A 144 6.03 7.79 19.41
CA ILE A 144 4.81 7.00 19.47
C ILE A 144 4.38 6.58 20.89
N LYS A 145 5.24 6.73 21.90
CA LYS A 145 5.01 6.22 23.27
C LYS A 145 3.67 6.64 23.90
N ASP A 146 3.21 7.86 23.59
CA ASP A 146 2.00 8.42 24.14
C ASP A 146 0.81 8.38 23.15
N CYS A 147 1.01 7.77 21.97
CA CYS A 147 -0.02 7.66 20.94
C CYS A 147 -0.86 6.41 21.19
N THR A 148 -2.16 6.60 21.44
CA THR A 148 -3.09 5.51 21.72
C THR A 148 -4.15 5.38 20.64
N VAL A 149 -4.64 4.16 20.43
CA VAL A 149 -5.80 3.94 19.59
C VAL A 149 -7.04 4.49 20.29
N LEU A 150 -7.76 5.38 19.60
CA LEU A 150 -8.97 6.03 20.11
C LEU A 150 -10.25 5.32 19.63
N ASP A 151 -10.18 4.60 18.51
CA ASP A 151 -11.28 3.79 17.97
C ASP A 151 -10.77 2.44 17.45
N TYR A 152 -11.10 1.38 18.17
CA TYR A 152 -10.73 0.00 17.82
C TYR A 152 -11.60 -0.62 16.71
N ASN A 153 -12.62 0.06 16.22
CA ASN A 153 -13.33 -0.35 15.02
C ASN A 153 -12.52 -0.02 13.76
N VAL A 154 -11.72 1.05 13.82
CA VAL A 154 -10.88 1.52 12.70
C VAL A 154 -9.48 0.88 12.74
N ILE A 155 -8.82 0.93 13.91
CA ILE A 155 -7.52 0.28 14.16
C ILE A 155 -7.75 -0.87 15.11
N ARG A 156 -7.75 -2.09 14.64
CA ARG A 156 -7.94 -3.29 15.46
C ARG A 156 -6.84 -3.47 16.49
N PRO A 157 -7.16 -4.02 17.67
CA PRO A 157 -6.13 -4.43 18.62
C PRO A 157 -5.20 -5.47 18.01
N ILE A 158 -3.92 -5.42 18.36
CA ILE A 158 -2.89 -6.36 17.87
C ILE A 158 -3.22 -7.83 18.18
N ASP A 159 -4.02 -8.08 19.21
CA ASP A 159 -4.46 -9.44 19.60
C ASP A 159 -5.74 -9.90 18.88
N ASN A 160 -6.43 -8.98 18.18
CA ASN A 160 -7.64 -9.28 17.41
C ASN A 160 -7.61 -8.60 16.03
N PRO A 161 -6.62 -8.91 15.17
CA PRO A 161 -6.49 -8.30 13.85
C PRO A 161 -7.56 -8.79 12.87
N TYR A 162 -7.71 -8.10 11.73
CA TYR A 162 -8.49 -8.59 10.60
C TYR A 162 -7.88 -9.86 9.96
N SER A 163 -6.54 -9.92 9.92
CA SER A 163 -5.76 -11.05 9.46
C SER A 163 -4.47 -11.16 10.26
N GLN A 164 -4.00 -12.38 10.50
CA GLN A 164 -2.69 -12.64 11.14
C GLN A 164 -1.51 -12.31 10.21
N THR A 165 -1.78 -12.07 8.93
CA THR A 165 -0.79 -11.71 7.92
C THR A 165 -1.16 -10.37 7.28
N GLY A 166 -0.17 -9.70 6.71
CA GLY A 166 -0.28 -8.37 6.13
C GLY A 166 -1.27 -8.24 4.97
N GLY A 167 -1.65 -7.00 4.70
CA GLY A 167 -2.61 -6.67 3.65
C GLY A 167 -2.07 -6.81 2.22
N ILE A 168 -0.77 -6.96 2.05
CA ILE A 168 -0.12 -7.15 0.74
C ILE A 168 0.60 -8.50 0.74
N ALA A 169 0.53 -9.23 -0.38
CA ALA A 169 1.24 -10.48 -0.58
C ALA A 169 2.00 -10.48 -1.91
N VAL A 170 3.12 -11.19 -1.94
CA VAL A 170 3.89 -11.45 -3.16
C VAL A 170 3.60 -12.87 -3.63
N LEU A 171 3.17 -13.00 -4.87
CA LEU A 171 2.88 -14.26 -5.52
C LEU A 171 4.01 -14.60 -6.49
N LYS A 172 4.35 -15.87 -6.61
CA LYS A 172 5.35 -16.37 -7.56
C LYS A 172 4.79 -17.52 -8.37
N GLY A 173 5.21 -17.60 -9.62
CA GLY A 173 4.82 -18.66 -10.54
C GLY A 173 5.54 -18.52 -11.87
N ASN A 174 5.23 -19.42 -12.81
CA ASN A 174 5.84 -19.40 -14.14
C ASN A 174 5.53 -18.15 -14.96
N LEU A 175 4.41 -17.47 -14.67
CA LEU A 175 4.05 -16.20 -15.31
C LEU A 175 4.83 -15.02 -14.73
N ALA A 176 5.14 -15.06 -13.43
CA ALA A 176 5.87 -14.03 -12.71
C ALA A 176 6.90 -14.68 -11.77
N PRO A 177 8.02 -15.18 -12.30
CA PRO A 177 9.03 -15.90 -11.51
C PRO A 177 9.71 -14.99 -10.47
N ASP A 178 9.88 -13.72 -10.79
CA ASP A 178 10.47 -12.72 -9.88
C ASP A 178 9.47 -12.16 -8.88
N GLY A 179 8.20 -12.46 -9.05
CA GLY A 179 7.11 -12.09 -8.16
C GLY A 179 6.10 -11.13 -8.80
N SER A 180 4.89 -11.20 -8.32
CA SER A 180 3.82 -10.23 -8.55
C SER A 180 3.19 -9.84 -7.22
N VAL A 181 2.59 -8.66 -7.15
CA VAL A 181 2.07 -8.09 -5.91
C VAL A 181 0.54 -8.06 -5.95
N VAL A 182 -0.09 -8.47 -4.87
CA VAL A 182 -1.54 -8.40 -4.71
C VAL A 182 -1.91 -7.73 -3.39
N LYS A 183 -2.89 -6.84 -3.41
CA LYS A 183 -3.53 -6.32 -2.19
C LYS A 183 -4.47 -7.37 -1.63
N ARG A 184 -3.92 -8.31 -0.85
CA ARG A 184 -4.65 -9.44 -0.28
C ARG A 184 -5.83 -9.00 0.58
N SER A 185 -5.72 -7.88 1.29
CA SER A 185 -6.79 -7.33 2.12
C SER A 185 -8.02 -6.90 1.33
N ALA A 186 -7.90 -6.70 0.02
CA ALA A 186 -9.00 -6.33 -0.88
C ALA A 186 -9.50 -7.49 -1.75
N VAL A 187 -8.90 -8.68 -1.64
CA VAL A 187 -9.32 -9.87 -2.40
C VAL A 187 -10.48 -10.56 -1.69
N ALA A 188 -11.58 -10.78 -2.40
CA ALA A 188 -12.70 -11.56 -1.90
C ALA A 188 -12.24 -13.00 -1.56
N LYS A 189 -12.81 -13.60 -0.52
CA LYS A 189 -12.39 -14.93 -0.05
C LYS A 189 -12.50 -16.00 -1.14
N GLU A 190 -13.51 -15.89 -1.97
CA GLU A 190 -13.80 -16.78 -3.10
C GLU A 190 -12.71 -16.67 -4.19
N MET A 191 -12.05 -15.50 -4.31
CA MET A 191 -11.04 -15.21 -5.31
C MET A 191 -9.60 -15.48 -4.83
N LEU A 192 -9.41 -15.97 -3.60
CA LEU A 192 -8.08 -16.40 -3.11
C LEU A 192 -7.52 -17.60 -3.88
N GLN A 193 -8.39 -18.37 -4.51
CA GLN A 193 -8.06 -19.42 -5.47
C GLN A 193 -8.94 -19.22 -6.68
N HIS A 194 -8.35 -18.99 -7.84
CA HIS A 194 -9.08 -18.76 -9.07
C HIS A 194 -8.36 -19.43 -10.25
N GLU A 195 -9.12 -20.08 -11.11
CA GLU A 195 -8.66 -20.69 -12.34
C GLU A 195 -9.69 -20.43 -13.43
N GLY A 196 -9.22 -20.02 -14.60
CA GLY A 196 -10.13 -19.69 -15.70
C GLY A 196 -9.42 -19.37 -17.02
N PRO A 197 -10.20 -19.22 -18.10
CA PRO A 197 -9.67 -18.83 -19.41
C PRO A 197 -9.01 -17.48 -19.37
N ALA A 198 -7.81 -17.37 -19.94
CA ALA A 198 -7.11 -16.09 -20.06
C ALA A 198 -7.64 -15.31 -21.27
N LYS A 199 -8.13 -14.09 -21.02
CA LYS A 199 -8.49 -13.08 -22.02
C LYS A 199 -7.38 -12.04 -22.07
N VAL A 200 -6.53 -12.11 -23.10
CA VAL A 200 -5.29 -11.32 -23.18
C VAL A 200 -5.45 -10.13 -24.09
N TYR A 201 -5.12 -8.94 -23.58
CA TYR A 201 -5.19 -7.65 -24.26
C TYR A 201 -3.83 -6.96 -24.26
N ASN A 202 -3.54 -6.18 -25.31
CA ASN A 202 -2.25 -5.50 -25.48
C ASN A 202 -2.27 -4.05 -24.98
N SER A 203 -3.41 -3.56 -24.53
CA SER A 203 -3.56 -2.24 -23.94
C SER A 203 -4.71 -2.21 -22.94
N GLU A 204 -4.70 -1.19 -22.10
CA GLU A 204 -5.79 -0.89 -21.16
C GLU A 204 -7.11 -0.62 -21.91
N GLU A 205 -7.02 0.13 -23.02
CA GLU A 205 -8.18 0.52 -23.83
C GLU A 205 -8.88 -0.70 -24.45
N GLU A 206 -8.12 -1.64 -25.02
CA GLU A 206 -8.66 -2.89 -25.56
C GLU A 206 -9.38 -3.72 -24.49
N ALA A 207 -8.81 -3.80 -23.29
CA ALA A 207 -9.40 -4.52 -22.18
C ALA A 207 -10.71 -3.86 -21.72
N ILE A 208 -10.73 -2.54 -21.58
CA ILE A 208 -11.92 -1.77 -21.19
C ILE A 208 -13.05 -1.97 -22.20
N GLU A 209 -12.75 -1.86 -23.50
CA GLU A 209 -13.73 -2.11 -24.56
C GLU A 209 -14.30 -3.52 -24.46
N ALA A 210 -13.45 -4.51 -24.25
CA ALA A 210 -13.88 -5.90 -24.09
C ALA A 210 -14.78 -6.13 -22.87
N ILE A 211 -14.49 -5.48 -21.75
CA ILE A 211 -15.30 -5.54 -20.53
C ILE A 211 -16.68 -4.93 -20.81
N TYR A 212 -16.76 -3.71 -21.34
CA TYR A 212 -18.03 -3.02 -21.60
C TYR A 212 -18.87 -3.67 -22.71
N THR A 213 -18.24 -4.34 -23.67
CA THR A 213 -18.94 -5.05 -24.75
C THR A 213 -19.37 -6.46 -24.38
N GLY A 214 -19.15 -6.90 -23.12
CA GLY A 214 -19.57 -8.20 -22.62
C GLY A 214 -18.77 -9.37 -23.18
N LYS A 215 -17.53 -9.16 -23.61
CA LYS A 215 -16.61 -10.22 -24.04
C LYS A 215 -15.92 -10.92 -22.86
N ILE A 216 -16.05 -10.35 -21.65
CA ILE A 216 -15.56 -10.91 -20.42
C ILE A 216 -16.72 -11.57 -19.68
N GLU A 217 -16.55 -12.83 -19.35
CA GLU A 217 -17.54 -13.65 -18.66
C GLU A 217 -17.05 -14.02 -17.25
N LYS A 218 -18.00 -14.49 -16.42
CA LYS A 218 -17.68 -15.01 -15.09
C LYS A 218 -16.70 -16.17 -15.19
N GLY A 219 -15.66 -16.14 -14.38
CA GLY A 219 -14.61 -17.14 -14.37
C GLY A 219 -13.40 -16.79 -15.24
N ASP A 220 -13.47 -15.74 -16.05
CA ASP A 220 -12.34 -15.33 -16.88
C ASP A 220 -11.17 -14.73 -16.06
N VAL A 221 -9.97 -14.80 -16.64
CA VAL A 221 -8.78 -14.08 -16.18
C VAL A 221 -8.41 -13.04 -17.24
N VAL A 222 -8.63 -11.78 -16.95
CA VAL A 222 -8.24 -10.67 -17.82
C VAL A 222 -6.75 -10.41 -17.64
N VAL A 223 -5.99 -10.42 -18.73
CA VAL A 223 -4.55 -10.15 -18.73
C VAL A 223 -4.25 -8.96 -19.63
N ILE A 224 -3.75 -7.88 -19.04
CA ILE A 224 -3.32 -6.68 -19.77
C ILE A 224 -1.79 -6.66 -19.79
N ARG A 225 -1.20 -6.58 -20.98
CA ARG A 225 0.24 -6.60 -21.17
C ARG A 225 0.74 -5.37 -21.91
N TYR A 226 2.05 -5.14 -21.88
CA TYR A 226 2.75 -4.02 -22.55
C TYR A 226 2.44 -2.62 -22.00
N GLU A 227 1.87 -2.52 -20.80
CA GLU A 227 1.56 -1.24 -20.15
C GLU A 227 2.58 -0.89 -19.04
N GLY A 228 3.58 -1.72 -18.83
CA GLY A 228 4.67 -1.47 -17.89
C GLY A 228 5.74 -0.53 -18.43
N PRO A 229 6.71 -0.13 -17.59
CA PRO A 229 7.77 0.82 -17.99
C PRO A 229 8.69 0.27 -19.08
N LYS A 230 8.86 -1.08 -19.18
CA LYS A 230 9.67 -1.72 -20.20
C LYS A 230 8.78 -2.18 -21.36
N GLY A 231 8.88 -1.49 -22.50
CA GLY A 231 8.12 -1.83 -23.71
C GLY A 231 6.71 -1.26 -23.79
N GLY A 232 6.30 -0.47 -22.78
CA GLY A 232 5.04 0.23 -22.75
C GLY A 232 5.19 1.74 -22.65
N PRO A 233 4.07 2.50 -22.58
CA PRO A 233 4.08 3.97 -22.55
C PRO A 233 4.56 4.53 -21.20
N GLY A 234 4.88 3.70 -20.24
CA GLY A 234 5.21 4.07 -18.88
C GLY A 234 4.29 3.40 -17.85
N MET A 235 4.32 3.90 -16.62
CA MET A 235 3.48 3.37 -15.56
C MET A 235 2.08 3.98 -15.64
N ARG A 236 1.06 3.15 -15.91
CA ARG A 236 -0.36 3.52 -15.88
C ARG A 236 -1.03 2.95 -14.62
N GLU A 237 -1.94 3.70 -14.04
CA GLU A 237 -2.76 3.23 -12.93
C GLU A 237 -3.99 2.49 -13.44
N MET A 238 -3.99 1.22 -13.59
CA MET A 238 -5.09 0.39 -14.11
C MET A 238 -6.39 0.46 -13.29
N LEU A 239 -6.82 1.67 -12.91
CA LEU A 239 -8.08 1.91 -12.19
C LEU A 239 -9.29 1.68 -13.08
N SER A 240 -9.21 2.09 -14.35
CA SER A 240 -10.34 2.01 -15.27
C SER A 240 -10.78 0.57 -15.57
N PRO A 241 -9.89 -0.39 -15.88
CA PRO A 241 -10.27 -1.80 -16.03
C PRO A 241 -10.87 -2.38 -14.76
N THR A 242 -10.27 -2.08 -13.59
CA THR A 242 -10.79 -2.54 -12.29
C THR A 242 -12.19 -1.99 -12.03
N SER A 243 -12.39 -0.69 -12.27
CA SER A 243 -13.70 -0.04 -12.12
C SER A 243 -14.73 -0.59 -13.09
N ALA A 244 -14.32 -0.89 -14.34
CA ALA A 244 -15.19 -1.48 -15.35
C ALA A 244 -15.65 -2.89 -14.93
N ILE A 245 -14.74 -3.75 -14.45
CA ILE A 245 -15.07 -5.08 -13.92
C ILE A 245 -16.07 -4.96 -12.77
N CYS A 246 -15.81 -4.06 -11.80
CA CYS A 246 -16.74 -3.81 -10.69
C CYS A 246 -18.09 -3.27 -11.17
N GLY A 247 -18.07 -2.31 -12.10
CA GLY A 247 -19.29 -1.70 -12.67
C GLY A 247 -20.17 -2.71 -13.42
N MET A 248 -19.57 -3.73 -14.00
CA MET A 248 -20.27 -4.84 -14.66
C MET A 248 -20.71 -5.95 -13.67
N GLY A 249 -20.39 -5.82 -12.38
CA GLY A 249 -20.73 -6.82 -11.36
C GLY A 249 -19.93 -8.12 -11.47
N LEU A 250 -18.71 -8.06 -11.99
CA LEU A 250 -17.82 -9.20 -12.24
C LEU A 250 -16.66 -9.28 -11.23
N ASP A 251 -16.61 -8.38 -10.26
CA ASP A 251 -15.52 -8.22 -9.27
C ASP A 251 -15.28 -9.46 -8.40
N LYS A 252 -16.29 -10.31 -8.23
CA LYS A 252 -16.20 -11.56 -7.47
C LYS A 252 -15.96 -12.80 -8.31
N ASP A 253 -15.91 -12.66 -9.62
CA ASP A 253 -15.89 -13.78 -10.55
C ASP A 253 -14.75 -13.69 -11.57
N VAL A 254 -14.10 -12.53 -11.72
CA VAL A 254 -13.06 -12.27 -12.73
C VAL A 254 -11.77 -11.80 -12.05
N ALA A 255 -10.68 -12.46 -12.39
CA ALA A 255 -9.34 -12.02 -11.96
C ALA A 255 -8.73 -11.06 -13.00
N LEU A 256 -7.97 -10.07 -12.52
CA LEU A 256 -7.22 -9.14 -13.37
C LEU A 256 -5.72 -9.27 -13.09
N ILE A 257 -4.95 -9.49 -14.13
CA ILE A 257 -3.49 -9.50 -14.12
C ILE A 257 -2.99 -8.40 -15.04
N THR A 258 -2.11 -7.55 -14.56
CA THR A 258 -1.57 -6.44 -15.33
C THR A 258 -0.09 -6.24 -15.03
N CYS A 259 0.64 -5.66 -15.98
CA CYS A 259 2.04 -5.30 -15.83
C CYS A 259 2.17 -3.86 -15.32
N LEU A 260 1.66 -3.60 -14.12
CA LEU A 260 1.50 -2.25 -13.58
C LEU A 260 2.78 -1.67 -12.99
N LEU A 261 3.57 -2.45 -12.29
CA LEU A 261 4.54 -1.89 -11.37
C LEU A 261 5.92 -2.58 -11.41
N TYR A 262 6.08 -3.69 -12.09
CA TYR A 262 7.31 -4.44 -12.01
C TYR A 262 7.80 -4.94 -13.36
N THR A 263 8.82 -4.27 -13.88
CA THR A 263 9.78 -4.89 -14.78
C THR A 263 11.14 -4.69 -14.14
N SER A 264 11.79 -5.78 -13.72
CA SER A 264 13.21 -5.75 -13.39
C SER A 264 13.97 -5.05 -14.49
N PRO A 265 14.87 -4.11 -14.18
CA PRO A 265 15.88 -3.70 -15.13
C PRO A 265 16.80 -4.90 -15.39
N SER A 266 16.72 -5.46 -16.56
CA SER A 266 17.70 -6.40 -17.09
C SER A 266 18.74 -5.62 -17.87
#